data_e450ef34f0644ee71f68f62e6223ac50
#
_entry.id   e450ef34f0644ee71f68f62e6223ac50
#
_cell.length_a   1.000
_cell.length_b   1.000
_cell.length_c   1.000
_cell.angle_alpha   90.00
_cell.angle_beta   90.00
_cell.angle_gamma   90.00
#
_symmetry.space_group_name_H-M   'P 1'
#
loop_
_entity.id
_entity.type
_entity.pdbx_description
1 polymer ?
#
loop_
_entity_poly.entity_id
_entity_poly.type
_entity_poly.pdbx_seq_one_letter_code
_entity_poly.pdbx_strand_id
1 'polypeptide(L)'
;MDTNIIEMSHVDKMFGDFQALYDIDFSVKKGEIVVVCGPSGSGKSTLIRCINRLEEIDEGTIVVDGMNIYDKKSSINEIRAEAGMVFQHFNLFPHLTILENTNIAQVKVKGISKEKASAHSMELLKKVGLEHKAQDYPSSLSGGQKQRVAIARTLAMQPKIILFDEPTSALDPEMIGGVLDVMRSLAQENYTIVCVTHEMGFAKEVGDRIVFMDEGRIVEENTPIEFFERPKSDRAKLFLREILTH
;
A
#
# COMPACT_ATOMS: atom_id res chain seq x y z
N MET A 1 23.31 -5.08 -8.94
CA MET A 1 23.12 -3.68 -8.51
C MET A 1 21.69 -3.57 -8.01
N ASP A 2 21.51 -3.21 -6.76
CA ASP A 2 20.17 -2.99 -6.19
C ASP A 2 19.57 -1.75 -6.86
N THR A 3 18.65 -1.95 -7.81
CA THR A 3 17.98 -0.84 -8.50
C THR A 3 16.75 -0.42 -7.70
N ASN A 4 16.62 0.87 -7.43
CA ASN A 4 15.40 1.41 -6.86
C ASN A 4 14.25 1.24 -7.86
N ILE A 5 13.12 0.79 -7.36
CA ILE A 5 11.88 0.67 -8.15
C ILE A 5 10.96 1.88 -7.93
N ILE A 6 11.14 2.57 -6.80
CA ILE A 6 10.52 3.87 -6.51
C ILE A 6 11.62 4.85 -6.16
N GLU A 7 11.59 6.04 -6.74
CA GLU A 7 12.43 7.17 -6.38
C GLU A 7 11.59 8.45 -6.36
N MET A 8 11.61 9.12 -5.22
CA MET A 8 11.01 10.45 -5.02
C MET A 8 12.14 11.41 -4.67
N SER A 9 12.22 12.54 -5.34
CA SER A 9 13.28 13.54 -5.12
C SER A 9 12.68 14.92 -4.99
N HIS A 10 12.98 15.57 -3.84
CA HIS A 10 12.53 16.91 -3.49
C HIS A 10 11.03 17.11 -3.67
N VAL A 11 10.22 16.14 -3.20
CA VAL A 11 8.77 16.17 -3.41
C VAL A 11 8.08 17.03 -2.38
N ASP A 12 7.36 18.03 -2.87
CA ASP A 12 6.45 18.88 -2.09
C ASP A 12 4.99 18.63 -2.49
N LYS A 13 4.09 18.69 -1.50
CA LYS A 13 2.65 18.57 -1.73
C LYS A 13 1.86 19.57 -0.88
N MET A 14 1.06 20.38 -1.55
CA MET A 14 0.14 21.35 -0.97
C MET A 14 -1.32 20.93 -1.11
N PHE A 15 -2.14 21.22 -0.14
CA PHE A 15 -3.60 21.21 -0.21
C PHE A 15 -4.12 22.60 0.19
N GLY A 16 -4.33 23.47 -0.81
CA GLY A 16 -4.54 24.89 -0.57
C GLY A 16 -3.36 25.50 0.16
N ASP A 17 -3.59 26.08 1.35
CA ASP A 17 -2.53 26.68 2.16
C ASP A 17 -1.81 25.67 3.09
N PHE A 18 -2.29 24.43 3.15
CA PHE A 18 -1.70 23.39 3.99
C PHE A 18 -0.67 22.58 3.20
N GLN A 19 0.59 22.58 3.67
CA GLN A 19 1.64 21.74 3.12
C GLN A 19 1.65 20.38 3.80
N ALA A 20 1.42 19.32 3.04
CA ALA A 20 1.31 17.96 3.52
C ALA A 20 2.61 17.17 3.40
N LEU A 21 3.47 17.51 2.43
CA LEU A 21 4.81 16.94 2.26
C LEU A 21 5.81 18.08 2.05
N TYR A 22 6.95 17.97 2.71
CA TYR A 22 8.03 18.98 2.69
C TYR A 22 9.33 18.31 2.26
N ASP A 23 9.80 18.63 1.05
CA ASP A 23 11.12 18.25 0.53
C ASP A 23 11.42 16.76 0.77
N ILE A 24 10.52 15.90 0.27
CA ILE A 24 10.61 14.45 0.49
C ILE A 24 11.57 13.81 -0.50
N ASP A 25 12.63 13.22 0.02
CA ASP A 25 13.47 12.24 -0.65
C ASP A 25 13.12 10.85 -0.11
N PHE A 26 12.67 9.96 -0.99
CA PHE A 26 12.25 8.61 -0.61
C PHE A 26 12.56 7.63 -1.73
N SER A 27 13.11 6.49 -1.41
CA SER A 27 13.39 5.43 -2.39
C SER A 27 13.00 4.07 -1.87
N VAL A 28 12.67 3.14 -2.76
CA VAL A 28 12.37 1.73 -2.43
C VAL A 28 13.08 0.83 -3.42
N LYS A 29 13.78 -0.18 -2.93
CA LYS A 29 14.43 -1.20 -3.76
C LYS A 29 13.42 -2.26 -4.20
N LYS A 30 13.69 -2.90 -5.32
CA LYS A 30 12.88 -4.03 -5.78
C LYS A 30 12.92 -5.17 -4.75
N GLY A 31 11.72 -5.64 -4.35
CA GLY A 31 11.54 -6.69 -3.34
C GLY A 31 11.66 -6.21 -1.89
N GLU A 32 11.89 -4.90 -1.67
CA GLU A 32 11.97 -4.32 -0.33
C GLU A 32 10.55 -4.10 0.25
N ILE A 33 10.43 -4.32 1.55
CA ILE A 33 9.23 -4.01 2.32
C ILE A 33 9.51 -2.80 3.20
N VAL A 34 8.96 -1.66 2.81
CA VAL A 34 9.07 -0.40 3.57
C VAL A 34 7.79 -0.14 4.34
N VAL A 35 7.91 -0.01 5.65
CA VAL A 35 6.79 0.40 6.49
C VAL A 35 6.91 1.88 6.84
N VAL A 36 5.87 2.64 6.53
CA VAL A 36 5.76 4.06 6.85
C VAL A 36 4.87 4.22 8.07
N CYS A 37 5.40 4.80 9.14
CA CYS A 37 4.67 5.04 10.38
C CYS A 37 4.82 6.49 10.86
N GLY A 38 4.03 6.89 11.87
CA GLY A 38 4.03 8.24 12.43
C GLY A 38 2.63 8.68 12.87
N PRO A 39 2.51 9.85 13.53
CA PRO A 39 1.22 10.36 14.02
C PRO A 39 0.20 10.57 12.89
N SER A 40 -1.08 10.66 13.25
CA SER A 40 -2.14 11.03 12.30
C SER A 40 -1.86 12.43 11.75
N GLY A 41 -2.08 12.61 10.43
CA GLY A 41 -1.81 13.89 9.76
C GLY A 41 -0.34 14.13 9.39
N SER A 42 0.58 13.20 9.64
CA SER A 42 2.01 13.38 9.31
C SER A 42 2.36 13.25 7.82
N GLY A 43 1.39 13.03 6.92
CA GLY A 43 1.62 12.98 5.47
C GLY A 43 1.78 11.56 4.89
N LYS A 44 1.71 10.49 5.69
CA LYS A 44 1.94 9.09 5.25
C LYS A 44 1.08 8.64 4.07
N SER A 45 -0.24 8.81 4.18
CA SER A 45 -1.18 8.46 3.09
C SER A 45 -0.96 9.33 1.85
N THR A 46 -0.61 10.61 2.03
CA THR A 46 -0.26 11.50 0.93
C THR A 46 0.98 11.01 0.21
N LEU A 47 2.04 10.64 0.96
CA LEU A 47 3.27 10.09 0.39
C LEU A 47 2.99 8.92 -0.56
N ILE A 48 2.27 7.90 -0.07
CA ILE A 48 2.04 6.70 -0.89
C ILE A 48 1.07 6.94 -2.04
N ARG A 49 0.11 7.87 -1.90
CA ARG A 49 -0.81 8.25 -2.97
C ARG A 49 -0.14 9.07 -4.07
N CYS A 50 0.96 9.75 -3.78
CA CYS A 50 1.78 10.39 -4.80
C CYS A 50 2.51 9.36 -5.69
N ILE A 51 2.91 8.19 -5.16
CA ILE A 51 3.65 7.16 -5.89
C ILE A 51 2.87 6.66 -7.12
N ASN A 52 1.55 6.46 -6.99
CA ASN A 52 0.69 6.03 -8.10
C ASN A 52 -0.15 7.15 -8.70
N ARG A 53 0.23 8.39 -8.42
CA ARG A 53 -0.41 9.60 -8.93
C ARG A 53 -1.92 9.65 -8.65
N LEU A 54 -2.34 9.20 -7.47
CA LEU A 54 -3.68 9.49 -6.92
C LEU A 54 -3.72 10.90 -6.34
N GLU A 55 -2.58 11.36 -5.78
CA GLU A 55 -2.33 12.75 -5.44
C GLU A 55 -1.24 13.29 -6.37
N GLU A 56 -1.44 14.47 -6.93
CA GLU A 56 -0.45 15.16 -7.74
C GLU A 56 0.49 15.96 -6.84
N ILE A 57 1.79 15.92 -7.13
CA ILE A 57 2.79 16.73 -6.42
C ILE A 57 2.80 18.16 -6.97
N ASP A 58 3.30 19.09 -6.16
CA ASP A 58 3.46 20.49 -6.56
C ASP A 58 4.88 20.77 -7.04
N GLU A 59 5.90 20.15 -6.41
CA GLU A 59 7.31 20.22 -6.81
C GLU A 59 7.99 18.85 -6.70
N GLY A 60 9.15 18.70 -7.32
CA GLY A 60 9.96 17.49 -7.27
C GLY A 60 9.71 16.53 -8.43
N THR A 61 10.21 15.30 -8.28
CA THR A 61 10.08 14.23 -9.28
C THR A 61 9.76 12.90 -8.63
N ILE A 62 8.98 12.06 -9.32
CA ILE A 62 8.71 10.68 -8.91
C ILE A 62 8.95 9.74 -10.09
N VAL A 63 9.80 8.74 -9.87
CA VAL A 63 10.10 7.66 -10.82
C VAL A 63 9.60 6.35 -10.25
N VAL A 64 8.80 5.63 -11.03
CA VAL A 64 8.28 4.30 -10.66
C VAL A 64 8.66 3.33 -11.77
N ASP A 65 9.37 2.25 -11.42
CA ASP A 65 9.88 1.24 -12.35
C ASP A 65 10.62 1.87 -13.55
N GLY A 66 11.46 2.87 -13.29
CA GLY A 66 12.23 3.59 -14.30
C GLY A 66 11.44 4.62 -15.12
N MET A 67 10.14 4.80 -14.86
CA MET A 67 9.28 5.77 -15.56
C MET A 67 9.05 7.01 -14.68
N ASN A 68 9.40 8.20 -15.16
CA ASN A 68 8.93 9.43 -14.50
C ASN A 68 7.40 9.53 -14.70
N ILE A 69 6.66 9.51 -13.59
CA ILE A 69 5.19 9.44 -13.64
C ILE A 69 4.52 10.74 -14.11
N TYR A 70 5.30 11.83 -14.23
CA TYR A 70 4.83 13.14 -14.75
C TYR A 70 5.25 13.41 -16.19
N ASP A 71 6.00 12.51 -16.82
CA ASP A 71 6.32 12.65 -18.24
C ASP A 71 5.05 12.60 -19.10
N LYS A 72 4.99 13.46 -20.13
CA LYS A 72 3.86 13.52 -21.08
C LYS A 72 3.59 12.20 -21.81
N LYS A 73 4.58 11.31 -21.87
CA LYS A 73 4.47 9.99 -22.50
C LYS A 73 4.00 8.90 -21.54
N SER A 74 4.02 9.15 -20.22
CA SER A 74 3.64 8.18 -19.22
C SER A 74 2.12 8.03 -19.14
N SER A 75 1.64 6.80 -19.30
CA SER A 75 0.22 6.48 -19.14
C SER A 75 -0.12 6.29 -17.66
N ILE A 76 -1.09 7.05 -17.15
CA ILE A 76 -1.56 6.90 -15.77
C ILE A 76 -2.09 5.48 -15.48
N ASN A 77 -2.66 4.81 -16.49
CA ASN A 77 -3.13 3.44 -16.34
C ASN A 77 -1.97 2.43 -16.22
N GLU A 78 -0.87 2.66 -16.94
CA GLU A 78 0.33 1.84 -16.81
C GLU A 78 0.97 2.01 -15.44
N ILE A 79 1.13 3.25 -14.97
CA ILE A 79 1.65 3.54 -13.63
C ILE A 79 0.81 2.83 -12.55
N ARG A 80 -0.51 2.95 -12.62
CA ARG A 80 -1.44 2.32 -11.65
C ARG A 80 -1.54 0.80 -11.81
N ALA A 81 -1.18 0.25 -12.96
CA ALA A 81 -1.06 -1.19 -13.15
C ALA A 81 0.23 -1.74 -12.51
N GLU A 82 1.33 -0.98 -12.53
CA GLU A 82 2.60 -1.35 -11.92
C GLU A 82 2.63 -1.12 -10.40
N ALA A 83 1.97 -0.05 -9.91
CA ALA A 83 1.87 0.30 -8.49
C ALA A 83 0.41 0.19 -8.02
N GLY A 84 0.00 -1.03 -7.70
CA GLY A 84 -1.34 -1.33 -7.23
C GLY A 84 -1.57 -0.86 -5.78
N MET A 85 -2.78 -0.35 -5.48
CA MET A 85 -3.09 0.20 -4.17
C MET A 85 -4.23 -0.52 -3.48
N VAL A 86 -4.05 -0.78 -2.19
CA VAL A 86 -5.04 -1.30 -1.25
C VAL A 86 -5.35 -0.18 -0.25
N PHE A 87 -6.60 0.24 -0.19
CA PHE A 87 -7.06 1.37 0.61
C PHE A 87 -7.58 0.93 1.98
N GLN A 88 -7.64 1.85 2.92
CA GLN A 88 -8.30 1.73 4.22
C GLN A 88 -9.78 1.35 4.08
N HIS A 89 -10.50 2.02 3.18
CA HIS A 89 -11.87 1.66 2.80
C HIS A 89 -11.80 0.79 1.55
N PHE A 90 -12.26 -0.41 1.62
CA PHE A 90 -12.12 -1.52 0.66
C PHE A 90 -12.38 -1.14 -0.81
N ASN A 91 -13.21 -0.10 -1.05
CA ASN A 91 -13.55 0.45 -2.37
C ASN A 91 -14.05 -0.63 -3.37
N LEU A 92 -14.76 -1.64 -2.86
CA LEU A 92 -15.39 -2.65 -3.71
C LEU A 92 -16.63 -2.09 -4.38
N PHE A 93 -16.87 -2.48 -5.63
CA PHE A 93 -18.07 -2.13 -6.37
C PHE A 93 -19.27 -2.92 -5.80
N PRO A 94 -20.26 -2.26 -5.16
CA PRO A 94 -21.30 -2.95 -4.41
C PRO A 94 -22.28 -3.74 -5.31
N HIS A 95 -22.38 -3.36 -6.58
CA HIS A 95 -23.26 -3.97 -7.59
C HIS A 95 -22.59 -5.10 -8.39
N LEU A 96 -21.32 -5.39 -8.13
CA LEU A 96 -20.58 -6.49 -8.74
C LEU A 96 -20.36 -7.60 -7.71
N THR A 97 -20.37 -8.85 -8.18
CA THR A 97 -19.96 -10.00 -7.36
C THR A 97 -18.49 -9.88 -6.96
N ILE A 98 -18.04 -10.69 -6.02
CA ILE A 98 -16.64 -10.74 -5.58
C ILE A 98 -15.71 -11.11 -6.74
N LEU A 99 -16.10 -12.10 -7.54
CA LEU A 99 -15.37 -12.49 -8.74
C LEU A 99 -15.31 -11.34 -9.76
N GLU A 100 -16.41 -10.65 -10.01
CA GLU A 100 -16.45 -9.52 -10.94
C GLU A 100 -15.62 -8.33 -10.43
N ASN A 101 -15.62 -8.05 -9.11
CA ASN A 101 -14.74 -7.07 -8.50
C ASN A 101 -13.26 -7.37 -8.77
N THR A 102 -12.88 -8.66 -8.72
CA THR A 102 -11.50 -9.09 -8.96
C THR A 102 -11.15 -9.09 -10.46
N ASN A 103 -12.12 -9.35 -11.33
CA ASN A 103 -11.94 -9.43 -12.79
C ASN A 103 -11.86 -8.06 -13.47
N ILE A 104 -12.59 -7.06 -12.99
CA ILE A 104 -12.92 -5.85 -13.75
C ILE A 104 -11.72 -5.13 -14.33
N ALA A 105 -10.63 -4.99 -13.56
CA ALA A 105 -9.44 -4.31 -14.01
C ALA A 105 -8.67 -5.11 -15.07
N GLN A 106 -8.60 -6.45 -14.93
CA GLN A 106 -7.99 -7.33 -15.93
C GLN A 106 -8.69 -7.22 -17.29
N VAL A 107 -10.01 -7.19 -17.28
CA VAL A 107 -10.82 -7.11 -18.51
C VAL A 107 -10.79 -5.72 -19.11
N LYS A 108 -10.99 -4.66 -18.29
CA LYS A 108 -11.17 -3.28 -18.78
C LYS A 108 -9.85 -2.58 -19.09
N VAL A 109 -8.78 -2.86 -18.35
CA VAL A 109 -7.49 -2.18 -18.50
C VAL A 109 -6.51 -3.02 -19.31
N LYS A 110 -6.39 -4.32 -18.98
CA LYS A 110 -5.44 -5.22 -19.68
C LYS A 110 -6.05 -5.91 -20.91
N GLY A 111 -7.36 -5.80 -21.17
CA GLY A 111 -8.01 -6.43 -22.31
C GLY A 111 -8.06 -7.97 -22.26
N ILE A 112 -7.86 -8.56 -21.08
CA ILE A 112 -7.89 -10.02 -20.88
C ILE A 112 -9.31 -10.52 -21.04
N SER A 113 -9.52 -11.67 -21.71
CA SER A 113 -10.87 -12.23 -21.85
C SER A 113 -11.47 -12.58 -20.49
N LYS A 114 -12.80 -12.49 -20.37
CA LYS A 114 -13.51 -12.72 -19.10
C LYS A 114 -13.22 -14.10 -18.52
N GLU A 115 -13.08 -15.12 -19.37
CA GLU A 115 -12.80 -16.50 -18.97
C GLU A 115 -11.41 -16.62 -18.33
N LYS A 116 -10.38 -16.04 -18.97
CA LYS A 116 -9.01 -16.04 -18.42
C LYS A 116 -8.91 -15.21 -17.14
N ALA A 117 -9.55 -14.04 -17.12
CA ALA A 117 -9.63 -13.21 -15.93
C ALA A 117 -10.30 -13.94 -14.77
N SER A 118 -11.42 -14.66 -15.03
CA SER A 118 -12.12 -15.43 -14.01
C SER A 118 -11.30 -16.57 -13.44
N ALA A 119 -10.58 -17.31 -14.29
CA ALA A 119 -9.70 -18.39 -13.84
C ALA A 119 -8.61 -17.85 -12.90
N HIS A 120 -7.90 -16.79 -13.30
CA HIS A 120 -6.85 -16.15 -12.49
C HIS A 120 -7.44 -15.56 -11.19
N SER A 121 -8.58 -14.90 -11.26
CA SER A 121 -9.24 -14.34 -10.08
C SER A 121 -9.68 -15.40 -9.07
N MET A 122 -10.12 -16.57 -9.53
CA MET A 122 -10.45 -17.68 -8.63
C MET A 122 -9.21 -18.19 -7.87
N GLU A 123 -8.04 -18.26 -8.52
CA GLU A 123 -6.78 -18.60 -7.85
C GLU A 123 -6.43 -17.56 -6.78
N LEU A 124 -6.60 -16.28 -7.07
CA LEU A 124 -6.34 -15.19 -6.11
C LEU A 124 -7.35 -15.20 -4.95
N LEU A 125 -8.64 -15.45 -5.23
CA LEU A 125 -9.66 -15.60 -4.20
C LEU A 125 -9.37 -16.80 -3.29
N LYS A 126 -8.88 -17.90 -3.86
CA LYS A 126 -8.40 -19.05 -3.09
C LYS A 126 -7.21 -18.68 -2.20
N LYS A 127 -6.24 -17.92 -2.74
CA LYS A 127 -5.07 -17.43 -1.98
C LYS A 127 -5.47 -16.61 -0.75
N VAL A 128 -6.55 -15.82 -0.83
CA VAL A 128 -7.07 -15.05 0.31
C VAL A 128 -8.18 -15.77 1.09
N GLY A 129 -8.45 -17.07 0.79
CA GLY A 129 -9.42 -17.93 1.49
C GLY A 129 -10.89 -17.59 1.23
N LEU A 130 -11.22 -17.03 0.05
CA LEU A 130 -12.56 -16.53 -0.29
C LEU A 130 -13.12 -17.07 -1.61
N GLU A 131 -12.58 -18.17 -2.14
CA GLU A 131 -13.08 -18.80 -3.38
C GLU A 131 -14.55 -19.22 -3.29
N HIS A 132 -15.00 -19.66 -2.11
CA HIS A 132 -16.38 -20.05 -1.85
C HIS A 132 -17.36 -18.86 -1.84
N LYS A 133 -16.84 -17.62 -1.80
CA LYS A 133 -17.59 -16.36 -1.82
C LYS A 133 -17.60 -15.68 -3.20
N ALA A 134 -17.05 -16.30 -4.24
CA ALA A 134 -16.84 -15.70 -5.56
C ALA A 134 -18.13 -15.11 -6.17
N GLN A 135 -19.28 -15.75 -5.93
CA GLN A 135 -20.60 -15.31 -6.45
C GLN A 135 -21.38 -14.41 -5.48
N ASP A 136 -20.88 -14.20 -4.27
CA ASP A 136 -21.49 -13.30 -3.30
C ASP A 136 -21.23 -11.83 -3.68
N TYR A 137 -21.98 -10.93 -3.04
CA TYR A 137 -21.80 -9.48 -3.16
C TYR A 137 -21.07 -8.91 -1.94
N PRO A 138 -20.40 -7.74 -2.07
CA PRO A 138 -19.68 -7.12 -0.95
C PRO A 138 -20.52 -6.92 0.31
N SER A 139 -21.83 -6.73 0.18
CA SER A 139 -22.75 -6.54 1.32
C SER A 139 -22.83 -7.73 2.27
N SER A 140 -22.54 -8.95 1.79
CA SER A 140 -22.58 -10.19 2.59
C SER A 140 -21.26 -10.51 3.29
N LEU A 141 -20.21 -9.69 3.10
CA LEU A 141 -18.87 -9.93 3.62
C LEU A 141 -18.60 -9.09 4.88
N SER A 142 -17.83 -9.66 5.80
CA SER A 142 -17.24 -8.91 6.92
C SER A 142 -16.18 -7.90 6.42
N GLY A 143 -15.79 -6.94 7.26
CA GLY A 143 -14.75 -5.96 6.93
C GLY A 143 -13.44 -6.61 6.50
N GLY A 144 -12.94 -7.58 7.28
CA GLY A 144 -11.72 -8.32 6.95
C GLY A 144 -11.82 -9.14 5.66
N GLN A 145 -13.01 -9.71 5.36
CA GLN A 145 -13.23 -10.37 4.08
C GLN A 145 -13.21 -9.39 2.91
N LYS A 146 -13.87 -8.22 3.04
CA LYS A 146 -13.82 -7.15 2.02
C LYS A 146 -12.39 -6.70 1.75
N GLN A 147 -11.59 -6.54 2.79
CA GLN A 147 -10.19 -6.14 2.65
C GLN A 147 -9.37 -7.21 1.91
N ARG A 148 -9.56 -8.48 2.24
CA ARG A 148 -8.89 -9.57 1.52
C ARG A 148 -9.30 -9.65 0.05
N VAL A 149 -10.57 -9.34 -0.29
CA VAL A 149 -11.00 -9.19 -1.69
C VAL A 149 -10.32 -8.00 -2.36
N ALA A 150 -10.18 -6.86 -1.67
CA ALA A 150 -9.48 -5.69 -2.20
C ALA A 150 -8.00 -6.00 -2.50
N ILE A 151 -7.34 -6.79 -1.64
CA ILE A 151 -5.99 -7.30 -1.90
C ILE A 151 -5.99 -8.21 -3.14
N ALA A 152 -6.89 -9.19 -3.24
CA ALA A 152 -6.99 -10.08 -4.40
C ALA A 152 -7.23 -9.30 -5.71
N ARG A 153 -8.09 -8.28 -5.68
CA ARG A 153 -8.34 -7.38 -6.82
C ARG A 153 -7.06 -6.63 -7.25
N THR A 154 -6.29 -6.16 -6.29
CA THR A 154 -5.01 -5.48 -6.57
C THR A 154 -4.01 -6.46 -7.20
N LEU A 155 -3.86 -7.66 -6.64
CA LEU A 155 -2.99 -8.71 -7.16
C LEU A 155 -3.39 -9.19 -8.57
N ALA A 156 -4.68 -9.11 -8.93
CA ALA A 156 -5.18 -9.49 -10.24
C ALA A 156 -4.56 -8.67 -11.38
N MET A 157 -4.06 -7.49 -11.07
CA MET A 157 -3.29 -6.66 -12.02
C MET A 157 -1.82 -7.06 -12.12
N GLN A 158 -1.35 -8.02 -11.31
CA GLN A 158 0.06 -8.45 -11.27
C GLN A 158 1.02 -7.25 -11.15
N PRO A 159 0.83 -6.39 -10.13
CA PRO A 159 1.65 -5.21 -9.96
C PRO A 159 3.06 -5.60 -9.50
N LYS A 160 4.06 -4.77 -9.83
CA LYS A 160 5.43 -4.90 -9.28
C LYS A 160 5.55 -4.33 -7.88
N ILE A 161 4.67 -3.39 -7.54
CA ILE A 161 4.64 -2.68 -6.26
C ILE A 161 3.23 -2.76 -5.69
N ILE A 162 3.11 -3.07 -4.41
CA ILE A 162 1.86 -3.02 -3.67
C ILE A 162 1.93 -1.92 -2.61
N LEU A 163 1.02 -0.96 -2.71
CA LEU A 163 0.88 0.14 -1.78
C LEU A 163 -0.28 -0.17 -0.83
N PHE A 164 -0.04 -0.22 0.47
CA PHE A 164 -1.07 -0.40 1.49
C PHE A 164 -1.27 0.90 2.28
N ASP A 165 -2.46 1.47 2.21
CA ASP A 165 -2.85 2.68 2.95
C ASP A 165 -3.75 2.31 4.12
N GLU A 166 -3.14 2.07 5.28
CA GLU A 166 -3.81 1.69 6.54
C GLU A 166 -4.83 0.53 6.37
N PRO A 167 -4.41 -0.64 5.86
CA PRO A 167 -5.33 -1.70 5.43
C PRO A 167 -6.17 -2.32 6.55
N THR A 168 -5.85 -2.05 7.82
CA THR A 168 -6.51 -2.64 8.99
C THR A 168 -7.29 -1.61 9.82
N SER A 169 -7.10 -0.31 9.61
CA SER A 169 -7.63 0.74 10.50
C SER A 169 -9.16 0.87 10.51
N ALA A 170 -9.84 0.34 9.46
CA ALA A 170 -11.31 0.31 9.39
C ALA A 170 -11.91 -1.06 9.82
N LEU A 171 -11.11 -1.91 10.48
CA LEU A 171 -11.51 -3.27 10.86
C LEU A 171 -11.68 -3.42 12.37
N ASP A 172 -12.62 -4.28 12.75
CA ASP A 172 -12.69 -4.77 14.13
C ASP A 172 -11.45 -5.59 14.49
N PRO A 173 -10.96 -5.54 15.75
CA PRO A 173 -9.71 -6.21 16.16
C PRO A 173 -9.65 -7.70 15.82
N GLU A 174 -10.77 -8.41 15.92
CA GLU A 174 -10.86 -9.84 15.61
C GLU A 174 -10.68 -10.17 14.12
N MET A 175 -10.82 -9.18 13.24
CA MET A 175 -10.71 -9.35 11.79
C MET A 175 -9.32 -8.99 11.24
N ILE A 176 -8.49 -8.30 12.02
CA ILE A 176 -7.16 -7.81 11.62
C ILE A 176 -6.23 -8.98 11.27
N GLY A 177 -6.19 -10.02 12.11
CA GLY A 177 -5.27 -11.15 11.96
C GLY A 177 -5.29 -11.77 10.56
N GLY A 178 -6.49 -12.06 10.04
CA GLY A 178 -6.62 -12.67 8.70
C GLY A 178 -6.18 -11.78 7.54
N VAL A 179 -6.16 -10.46 7.70
CA VAL A 179 -5.62 -9.53 6.69
C VAL A 179 -4.09 -9.50 6.79
N LEU A 180 -3.55 -9.42 8.01
CA LEU A 180 -2.10 -9.46 8.23
C LEU A 180 -1.48 -10.77 7.76
N ASP A 181 -2.17 -11.91 7.90
CA ASP A 181 -1.68 -13.21 7.40
C ASP A 181 -1.53 -13.21 5.87
N VAL A 182 -2.49 -12.62 5.15
CA VAL A 182 -2.36 -12.43 3.70
C VAL A 182 -1.18 -11.51 3.38
N MET A 183 -1.00 -10.41 4.10
CA MET A 183 0.12 -9.49 3.87
C MET A 183 1.47 -10.15 4.17
N ARG A 184 1.56 -10.99 5.22
CA ARG A 184 2.77 -11.81 5.50
C ARG A 184 3.10 -12.77 4.36
N SER A 185 2.10 -13.41 3.78
CA SER A 185 2.33 -14.32 2.64
C SER A 185 2.89 -13.58 1.42
N LEU A 186 2.41 -12.35 1.17
CA LEU A 186 2.93 -11.51 0.08
C LEU A 186 4.38 -11.07 0.34
N ALA A 187 4.72 -10.76 1.59
CA ALA A 187 6.08 -10.46 2.01
C ALA A 187 7.04 -11.63 1.68
N GLN A 188 6.63 -12.86 1.96
CA GLN A 188 7.42 -14.06 1.67
C GLN A 188 7.56 -14.36 0.17
N GLU A 189 6.70 -13.82 -0.67
CA GLU A 189 6.72 -13.98 -2.13
C GLU A 189 7.55 -12.92 -2.86
N ASN A 190 8.37 -12.14 -2.16
CA ASN A 190 9.25 -11.11 -2.71
C ASN A 190 8.52 -9.96 -3.45
N TYR A 191 7.27 -9.66 -3.08
CA TYR A 191 6.63 -8.44 -3.57
C TYR A 191 7.36 -7.20 -3.01
N THR A 192 7.49 -6.16 -3.84
CA THR A 192 7.86 -4.84 -3.31
C THR A 192 6.64 -4.23 -2.63
N ILE A 193 6.77 -3.85 -1.37
CA ILE A 193 5.64 -3.37 -0.56
C ILE A 193 6.00 -2.03 0.09
N VAL A 194 5.10 -1.06 -0.03
CA VAL A 194 5.11 0.15 0.82
C VAL A 194 3.82 0.13 1.63
N CYS A 195 3.94 0.08 2.94
CA CYS A 195 2.80 -0.08 3.84
C CYS A 195 2.73 1.03 4.87
N VAL A 196 1.67 1.83 4.84
CA VAL A 196 1.30 2.70 5.96
C VAL A 196 0.46 1.88 6.93
N THR A 197 0.92 1.75 8.17
CA THR A 197 0.20 0.96 9.18
C THR A 197 0.49 1.43 10.59
N HIS A 198 -0.46 1.17 11.50
CA HIS A 198 -0.30 1.28 12.95
C HIS A 198 -0.03 -0.07 13.63
N GLU A 199 0.02 -1.17 12.86
CA GLU A 199 0.31 -2.52 13.35
C GLU A 199 1.81 -2.71 13.57
N MET A 200 2.33 -2.22 14.70
CA MET A 200 3.77 -2.23 14.98
C MET A 200 4.37 -3.63 15.10
N GLY A 201 3.57 -4.61 15.55
CA GLY A 201 3.98 -6.02 15.56
C GLY A 201 4.26 -6.54 14.14
N PHE A 202 3.37 -6.24 13.20
CA PHE A 202 3.53 -6.56 11.80
C PHE A 202 4.75 -5.83 11.18
N ALA A 203 4.88 -4.51 11.46
CA ALA A 203 6.00 -3.72 10.98
C ALA A 203 7.36 -4.29 11.43
N LYS A 204 7.45 -4.74 12.68
CA LYS A 204 8.67 -5.36 13.24
C LYS A 204 8.98 -6.72 12.62
N GLU A 205 7.94 -7.49 12.28
CA GLU A 205 8.07 -8.87 11.78
C GLU A 205 8.47 -8.93 10.31
N VAL A 206 7.88 -8.09 9.45
CA VAL A 206 8.02 -8.23 7.99
C VAL A 206 8.76 -7.08 7.31
N GLY A 207 8.91 -5.92 7.96
CA GLY A 207 9.56 -4.76 7.37
C GLY A 207 11.06 -4.98 7.21
N ASP A 208 11.60 -4.59 6.07
CA ASP A 208 13.06 -4.44 5.88
C ASP A 208 13.54 -3.08 6.39
N ARG A 209 12.68 -2.05 6.25
CA ARG A 209 12.95 -0.68 6.65
C ARG A 209 11.70 0.00 7.19
N ILE A 210 11.89 0.78 8.25
CA ILE A 210 10.88 1.65 8.84
C ILE A 210 11.20 3.10 8.48
N VAL A 211 10.21 3.81 7.97
CA VAL A 211 10.25 5.25 7.69
C VAL A 211 9.29 5.94 8.64
N PHE A 212 9.84 6.73 9.55
CA PHE A 212 9.05 7.52 10.50
C PHE A 212 8.82 8.92 9.96
N MET A 213 7.55 9.29 9.80
CA MET A 213 7.14 10.62 9.34
C MET A 213 6.50 11.43 10.46
N ASP A 214 6.81 12.71 10.49
CA ASP A 214 6.14 13.70 11.32
C ASP A 214 6.09 15.05 10.61
N GLU A 215 4.99 15.78 10.75
CA GLU A 215 4.78 17.12 10.17
C GLU A 215 5.17 17.22 8.67
N GLY A 216 4.79 16.23 7.88
CA GLY A 216 5.05 16.18 6.44
C GLY A 216 6.50 15.88 6.03
N ARG A 217 7.36 15.47 6.96
CA ARG A 217 8.77 15.18 6.73
C ARG A 217 9.13 13.75 7.10
N ILE A 218 10.13 13.19 6.44
CA ILE A 218 10.79 11.97 6.90
C ILE A 218 11.77 12.38 8.00
N VAL A 219 11.50 11.93 9.22
CA VAL A 219 12.30 12.29 10.41
C VAL A 219 13.39 11.27 10.69
N GLU A 220 13.09 9.99 10.43
CA GLU A 220 14.00 8.89 10.71
C GLU A 220 13.73 7.70 9.80
N GLU A 221 14.79 7.08 9.31
CA GLU A 221 14.76 5.81 8.59
C GLU A 221 15.74 4.83 9.23
N ASN A 222 15.28 3.62 9.52
CA ASN A 222 16.09 2.59 10.16
C ASN A 222 15.59 1.18 9.82
N THR A 223 16.40 0.17 10.11
CA THR A 223 15.90 -1.21 10.22
C THR A 223 14.87 -1.32 11.34
N PRO A 224 13.94 -2.28 11.30
CA PRO A 224 12.97 -2.48 12.39
C PRO A 224 13.63 -2.60 13.75
N ILE A 225 14.70 -3.39 13.87
CA ILE A 225 15.42 -3.58 15.14
C ILE A 225 15.93 -2.24 15.69
N GLU A 226 16.59 -1.44 14.85
CA GLU A 226 17.12 -0.14 15.27
C GLU A 226 16.01 0.83 15.64
N PHE A 227 14.94 0.89 14.85
CA PHE A 227 13.81 1.79 15.08
C PHE A 227 13.11 1.48 16.41
N PHE A 228 12.81 0.21 16.70
CA PHE A 228 12.08 -0.19 17.90
C PHE A 228 12.95 -0.23 19.17
N GLU A 229 14.23 -0.56 19.06
CA GLU A 229 15.08 -0.73 20.24
C GLU A 229 15.97 0.50 20.51
N ARG A 230 16.34 1.26 19.48
CA ARG A 230 17.26 2.38 19.56
C ARG A 230 16.86 3.56 18.67
N PRO A 231 15.60 4.07 18.80
CA PRO A 231 15.16 5.22 18.01
C PRO A 231 16.10 6.42 18.24
N LYS A 232 16.48 7.09 17.15
CA LYS A 232 17.44 8.20 17.18
C LYS A 232 16.75 9.51 17.54
N SER A 233 15.65 9.83 16.85
CA SER A 233 14.94 11.09 17.04
C SER A 233 14.09 11.08 18.32
N ASP A 234 13.99 12.23 19.00
CA ASP A 234 13.14 12.33 20.20
C ASP A 234 11.66 12.20 19.86
N ARG A 235 11.28 12.57 18.64
CA ARG A 235 9.90 12.40 18.12
C ARG A 235 9.55 10.91 17.94
N ALA A 236 10.47 10.10 17.38
CA ALA A 236 10.26 8.66 17.27
C ALA A 236 10.18 7.98 18.64
N LYS A 237 11.01 8.40 19.62
CA LYS A 237 10.96 7.90 21.00
C LYS A 237 9.61 8.20 21.65
N LEU A 238 9.09 9.41 21.47
CA LEU A 238 7.79 9.80 22.01
C LEU A 238 6.67 8.98 21.37
N PHE A 239 6.65 8.90 20.05
CA PHE A 239 5.67 8.11 19.29
C PHE A 239 5.65 6.63 19.73
N LEU A 240 6.81 6.00 19.85
CA LEU A 240 6.90 4.60 20.28
C LEU A 240 6.42 4.40 21.72
N ARG A 241 6.68 5.34 22.62
CA ARG A 241 6.12 5.27 24.01
C ARG A 241 4.62 5.30 24.01
N GLU A 242 4.00 6.18 23.21
CA GLU A 242 2.53 6.31 23.14
C GLU A 242 1.87 5.04 22.59
N ILE A 243 2.44 4.43 21.54
CA ILE A 243 1.86 3.24 20.91
C ILE A 243 2.12 1.94 21.67
N LEU A 244 3.28 1.80 22.31
CA LEU A 244 3.63 0.55 23.02
C LEU A 244 3.06 0.49 24.45
N THR A 245 2.48 1.58 24.96
CA THR A 245 1.81 1.64 26.27
C THR A 245 0.30 1.38 26.20
N HIS A 246 -0.23 1.20 25.02
CA HIS A 246 -1.64 0.81 24.74
C HIS A 246 -1.68 -0.61 24.14
#